data_71d4f42c00ea5267691469c58dc98692
#
_entry.id   71d4f42c00ea5267691469c58dc98692
#
_cell.length_a   1.000
_cell.length_b   1.000
_cell.length_c   1.000
_cell.angle_alpha   90.00
_cell.angle_beta   90.00
_cell.angle_gamma   90.00
#
_symmetry.space_group_name_H-M   'P 1'
#
loop_
_entity.id
_entity.type
_entity.pdbx_description
1 polymer ?
#
loop_
_entity_poly.entity_id
_entity_poly.type
_entity_poly.pdbx_seq_one_letter_code
_entity_poly.pdbx_strand_id
1 'polypeptide(L)'
;MNILSCLFLRVNLNRNIMKNIIVKSWIVLVMAVLVSCTEKYPMYNLEDTRLGFKFKYDESAQMVLDSAIRFSFVYHPELVETTVWVEVQTSGFLSDKDKAFEVEQVKASAENVFTKLPAGTVVKNAESGVHFKPFDDPEIKKNMFVPAGSATAKFPIVFYRHPDMKTDKVYLRLKIKENSNFKESFRKNRYAVVEVSDMLTKPATWDFANGFAGTYSRAKHEFMIKGATWTIDEAWFEDNFKSYETNDQGYVFYLSNYFTAELVKENDARLARGEDVIKDENGNPIFFTLGLEPQPYKSEN
;
A
#
# COMPACT_ATOMS: atom_id res chain seq x y z
N MET A 1 -17.36 15.51 -92.40
CA MET A 1 -17.22 16.01 -91.01
C MET A 1 -17.16 14.80 -90.12
N ASN A 2 -15.93 14.51 -89.58
CA ASN A 2 -15.54 13.18 -89.11
C ASN A 2 -16.14 12.82 -87.74
N ILE A 3 -16.79 11.68 -87.62
CA ILE A 3 -17.34 11.08 -86.39
C ILE A 3 -16.27 10.91 -85.30
N LEU A 4 -14.98 10.77 -85.66
CA LEU A 4 -13.86 10.71 -84.76
C LEU A 4 -13.61 11.99 -83.94
N SER A 5 -13.89 13.19 -84.51
CA SER A 5 -13.69 14.45 -83.79
C SER A 5 -14.74 14.68 -82.69
N CYS A 6 -15.94 14.16 -82.85
CA CYS A 6 -16.99 14.26 -81.82
C CYS A 6 -16.76 13.27 -80.66
N LEU A 7 -16.15 12.09 -80.90
CA LEU A 7 -15.78 11.12 -79.90
C LEU A 7 -14.64 11.63 -79.02
N PHE A 8 -13.64 12.26 -79.65
CA PHE A 8 -12.52 12.82 -78.85
C PHE A 8 -12.89 14.01 -77.99
N LEU A 9 -13.82 14.82 -78.40
CA LEU A 9 -14.34 15.93 -77.60
C LEU A 9 -15.20 15.43 -76.39
N ARG A 10 -15.98 14.36 -76.58
CA ARG A 10 -16.76 13.76 -75.49
C ARG A 10 -15.88 13.07 -74.49
N VAL A 11 -14.83 12.40 -74.89
CA VAL A 11 -13.87 11.72 -74.00
C VAL A 11 -13.08 12.75 -73.15
N ASN A 12 -12.63 13.86 -73.80
CA ASN A 12 -11.92 14.92 -73.12
C ASN A 12 -12.81 15.72 -72.13
N LEU A 13 -14.07 15.94 -72.49
CA LEU A 13 -15.03 16.64 -71.66
C LEU A 13 -15.35 15.78 -70.38
N ASN A 14 -15.52 14.47 -70.57
CA ASN A 14 -15.73 13.55 -69.43
C ASN A 14 -14.51 13.45 -68.52
N ARG A 15 -13.30 13.49 -69.10
CA ARG A 15 -12.05 13.42 -68.34
C ARG A 15 -11.82 14.68 -67.48
N ASN A 16 -12.20 15.85 -67.95
CA ASN A 16 -12.13 17.10 -67.18
C ASN A 16 -13.21 17.19 -66.08
N ILE A 17 -14.43 16.69 -66.35
CA ILE A 17 -15.49 16.61 -65.41
C ILE A 17 -15.09 15.64 -64.26
N MET A 18 -14.57 14.45 -64.59
CA MET A 18 -14.08 13.49 -63.58
C MET A 18 -12.92 14.05 -62.76
N LYS A 19 -11.95 14.74 -63.35
CA LYS A 19 -10.85 15.39 -62.62
C LYS A 19 -11.40 16.43 -61.63
N ASN A 20 -12.36 17.27 -62.02
CA ASN A 20 -12.95 18.27 -61.18
C ASN A 20 -13.76 17.64 -60.04
N ILE A 21 -14.44 16.51 -60.25
CA ILE A 21 -15.18 15.79 -59.21
C ILE A 21 -14.19 15.18 -58.22
N ILE A 22 -13.11 14.55 -58.70
CA ILE A 22 -12.07 13.97 -57.85
C ILE A 22 -11.41 15.05 -56.98
N VAL A 23 -11.00 16.17 -57.58
CA VAL A 23 -10.39 17.28 -56.83
C VAL A 23 -11.35 17.87 -55.80
N LYS A 24 -12.62 18.08 -56.12
CA LYS A 24 -13.62 18.57 -55.16
C LYS A 24 -13.86 17.55 -54.03
N SER A 25 -13.90 16.25 -54.37
CA SER A 25 -14.05 15.19 -53.38
C SER A 25 -12.85 15.12 -52.41
N TRP A 26 -11.63 15.31 -52.94
CA TRP A 26 -10.41 15.40 -52.13
C TRP A 26 -10.41 16.63 -51.20
N ILE A 27 -10.88 17.78 -51.68
CA ILE A 27 -10.99 19.01 -50.87
C ILE A 27 -12.00 18.81 -49.73
N VAL A 28 -13.15 18.17 -49.98
CA VAL A 28 -14.15 17.86 -48.95
C VAL A 28 -13.59 16.85 -47.95
N LEU A 29 -12.83 15.83 -48.40
CA LEU A 29 -12.19 14.86 -47.53
C LEU A 29 -11.14 15.53 -46.62
N VAL A 30 -10.31 16.40 -47.18
CA VAL A 30 -9.31 17.15 -46.41
C VAL A 30 -9.97 18.12 -45.40
N MET A 31 -11.04 18.80 -45.81
CA MET A 31 -11.80 19.63 -44.87
C MET A 31 -12.46 18.80 -43.74
N ALA A 32 -12.99 17.61 -44.04
CA ALA A 32 -13.58 16.72 -43.02
C ALA A 32 -12.51 16.24 -42.03
N VAL A 33 -11.27 16.00 -42.44
CA VAL A 33 -10.17 15.63 -41.55
C VAL A 33 -9.71 16.79 -40.68
N LEU A 34 -9.78 18.04 -41.18
CA LEU A 34 -9.40 19.22 -40.39
C LEU A 34 -10.45 19.63 -39.32
N VAL A 35 -11.70 19.18 -39.44
CA VAL A 35 -12.76 19.45 -38.46
C VAL A 35 -12.82 18.37 -37.37
N SER A 36 -12.12 17.24 -37.55
CA SER A 36 -12.21 16.06 -36.67
C SER A 36 -11.37 16.14 -35.39
N CYS A 37 -10.71 17.25 -35.08
CA CYS A 37 -9.90 17.39 -33.88
C CYS A 37 -10.30 18.59 -33.03
N THR A 38 -11.52 18.59 -32.54
CA THR A 38 -11.85 19.34 -31.32
C THR A 38 -12.35 18.39 -30.25
N GLU A 39 -11.53 17.39 -29.90
CA GLU A 39 -11.65 16.85 -28.57
C GLU A 39 -11.29 18.00 -27.63
N LYS A 40 -12.31 18.58 -27.02
CA LYS A 40 -12.13 19.39 -25.82
C LYS A 40 -11.66 18.41 -24.77
N TYR A 41 -10.34 18.18 -24.69
CA TYR A 41 -9.77 17.64 -23.47
C TYR A 41 -10.31 18.53 -22.34
N PRO A 42 -10.92 17.94 -21.31
CA PRO A 42 -11.30 18.74 -20.16
C PRO A 42 -10.02 19.41 -19.68
N MET A 43 -9.87 20.69 -20.00
CA MET A 43 -8.79 21.49 -19.44
C MET A 43 -8.98 21.41 -17.94
N TYR A 44 -8.02 20.78 -17.26
CA TYR A 44 -7.97 20.86 -15.80
C TYR A 44 -8.10 22.34 -15.44
N ASN A 45 -9.13 22.68 -14.68
CA ASN A 45 -9.23 24.03 -14.16
C ASN A 45 -8.10 24.16 -13.14
N LEU A 46 -6.98 24.78 -13.58
CA LEU A 46 -5.78 24.97 -12.78
C LEU A 46 -5.99 25.92 -11.59
N GLU A 47 -7.17 26.56 -11.52
CA GLU A 47 -7.53 27.45 -10.42
C GLU A 47 -7.81 26.68 -9.12
N ASP A 48 -8.25 25.42 -9.22
CA ASP A 48 -8.53 24.58 -8.06
C ASP A 48 -7.32 23.74 -7.66
N THR A 49 -6.67 24.11 -6.57
CA THR A 49 -5.68 23.21 -5.93
C THR A 49 -6.41 22.09 -5.20
N ARG A 50 -6.06 20.86 -5.52
CA ARG A 50 -6.62 19.65 -4.88
C ARG A 50 -5.59 19.04 -3.94
N LEU A 51 -6.05 18.48 -2.82
CA LEU A 51 -5.19 17.74 -1.88
C LEU A 51 -5.68 16.31 -1.77
N GLY A 52 -4.77 15.37 -1.89
CA GLY A 52 -5.06 13.94 -1.77
C GLY A 52 -3.98 13.20 -0.98
N PHE A 53 -4.29 11.99 -0.58
CA PHE A 53 -3.29 11.13 0.07
C PHE A 53 -2.27 10.66 -0.96
N LYS A 54 -0.99 10.64 -0.56
CA LYS A 54 0.10 10.19 -1.40
C LYS A 54 0.43 8.73 -1.07
N PHE A 55 0.34 7.88 -2.08
CA PHE A 55 0.69 6.46 -1.99
C PHE A 55 1.81 6.14 -2.96
N LYS A 56 2.57 5.09 -2.68
CA LYS A 56 3.51 4.54 -3.64
C LYS A 56 2.76 3.99 -4.85
N TYR A 57 3.27 4.26 -6.02
CA TYR A 57 2.72 3.76 -7.28
C TYR A 57 3.74 2.83 -7.93
N ASP A 58 3.29 1.63 -8.29
CA ASP A 58 4.09 0.71 -9.07
C ASP A 58 3.84 0.97 -10.56
N GLU A 59 4.80 1.59 -11.23
CA GLU A 59 4.73 1.89 -12.65
C GLU A 59 4.67 0.62 -13.50
N SER A 60 5.31 -0.48 -13.08
CA SER A 60 5.35 -1.74 -13.82
C SER A 60 4.01 -2.46 -13.80
N ALA A 61 3.30 -2.41 -12.68
CA ALA A 61 2.01 -3.05 -12.48
C ALA A 61 0.81 -2.12 -12.74
N GLN A 62 1.04 -0.82 -12.97
CA GLN A 62 0.01 0.23 -13.03
C GLN A 62 -0.95 0.20 -11.82
N MET A 63 -0.44 -0.21 -10.67
CA MET A 63 -1.19 -0.36 -9.44
C MET A 63 -0.70 0.66 -8.40
N VAL A 64 -1.63 1.13 -7.58
CA VAL A 64 -1.27 1.85 -6.36
C VAL A 64 -0.85 0.82 -5.33
N LEU A 65 0.45 0.78 -5.02
CA LEU A 65 0.98 0.02 -3.90
C LEU A 65 0.71 0.81 -2.61
N ASP A 66 0.31 0.12 -1.56
CA ASP A 66 0.08 0.71 -0.24
C ASP A 66 -0.95 1.85 -0.20
N SER A 67 -2.15 1.56 -0.71
CA SER A 67 -3.32 2.32 -0.26
C SER A 67 -3.58 2.10 1.25
N ALA A 68 -2.88 1.16 1.91
CA ALA A 68 -2.89 0.85 3.33
C ALA A 68 -1.60 1.24 4.03
N ILE A 69 -1.76 1.91 5.14
CA ILE A 69 -0.71 1.98 6.15
C ILE A 69 -1.06 0.94 7.20
N ARG A 70 -0.13 0.02 7.49
CA ARG A 70 -0.31 -1.01 8.50
C ARG A 70 0.70 -0.82 9.61
N PHE A 71 0.24 -1.03 10.84
CA PHE A 71 1.10 -1.06 12.01
C PHE A 71 0.62 -2.13 12.98
N SER A 72 1.55 -2.87 13.58
CA SER A 72 1.20 -3.83 14.63
C SER A 72 2.08 -3.63 15.86
N PHE A 73 1.44 -3.39 16.99
CA PHE A 73 2.12 -3.27 18.29
C PHE A 73 2.80 -4.56 18.73
N VAL A 74 2.38 -5.70 18.20
CA VAL A 74 2.96 -6.99 18.57
C VAL A 74 4.45 -7.08 18.26
N TYR A 75 4.92 -6.35 17.24
CA TYR A 75 6.33 -6.30 16.86
C TYR A 75 7.13 -5.28 17.68
N HIS A 76 6.45 -4.52 18.51
CA HIS A 76 7.01 -3.46 19.36
C HIS A 76 6.43 -3.54 20.76
N PRO A 77 6.80 -4.60 21.54
CA PRO A 77 6.20 -4.87 22.83
C PRO A 77 6.41 -3.75 23.85
N GLU A 78 7.44 -2.95 23.68
CA GLU A 78 7.80 -1.79 24.53
C GLU A 78 6.90 -0.58 24.29
N LEU A 79 6.21 -0.48 23.14
CA LEU A 79 5.41 0.69 22.81
C LEU A 79 4.01 0.62 23.42
N VAL A 80 3.60 1.69 24.07
CA VAL A 80 2.21 1.93 24.51
C VAL A 80 1.46 2.86 23.58
N GLU A 81 2.20 3.61 22.73
CA GLU A 81 1.67 4.44 21.65
C GLU A 81 2.67 4.48 20.51
N THR A 82 2.20 4.83 19.32
CA THR A 82 3.04 5.00 18.13
C THR A 82 2.54 6.14 17.27
N THR A 83 3.43 6.74 16.49
CA THR A 83 3.09 7.77 15.51
C THR A 83 3.21 7.24 14.10
N VAL A 84 2.09 7.19 13.41
CA VAL A 84 2.01 6.86 11.97
C VAL A 84 1.98 8.16 11.18
N TRP A 85 2.92 8.33 10.25
CA TRP A 85 3.00 9.49 9.38
C TRP A 85 2.27 9.25 8.07
N VAL A 86 1.25 10.08 7.82
CA VAL A 86 0.46 10.03 6.58
C VAL A 86 0.90 11.13 5.64
N GLU A 87 1.24 10.74 4.40
CA GLU A 87 1.65 11.68 3.37
C GLU A 87 0.47 12.16 2.56
N VAL A 88 0.47 13.46 2.24
CA VAL A 88 -0.48 14.09 1.32
C VAL A 88 0.28 14.81 0.20
N GLN A 89 -0.38 14.96 -0.96
CA GLN A 89 0.18 15.72 -2.07
C GLN A 89 -0.87 16.58 -2.74
N THR A 90 -0.43 17.73 -3.21
CA THR A 90 -1.25 18.66 -3.98
C THR A 90 -1.24 18.33 -5.47
N SER A 91 -2.35 18.63 -6.14
CA SER A 91 -2.45 18.68 -7.59
C SER A 91 -2.89 20.09 -7.97
N GLY A 92 -2.10 20.76 -8.82
CA GLY A 92 -2.28 22.17 -9.21
C GLY A 92 -1.01 22.97 -8.98
N PHE A 93 -1.14 24.29 -8.94
CA PHE A 93 0.01 25.18 -8.71
C PHE A 93 0.48 25.16 -7.26
N LEU A 94 1.79 25.26 -7.07
CA LEU A 94 2.38 25.45 -5.75
C LEU A 94 2.00 26.80 -5.19
N SER A 95 1.75 26.84 -3.90
CA SER A 95 1.45 28.08 -3.18
C SER A 95 2.72 28.72 -2.67
N ASP A 96 2.79 30.04 -2.67
CA ASP A 96 3.83 30.84 -2.02
C ASP A 96 3.63 31.02 -0.50
N LYS A 97 2.52 30.45 0.03
CA LYS A 97 2.16 30.47 1.45
C LYS A 97 1.79 29.09 1.94
N ASP A 98 1.98 28.86 3.23
CA ASP A 98 1.48 27.70 3.92
C ASP A 98 -0.04 27.58 3.77
N LYS A 99 -0.52 26.40 3.44
CA LYS A 99 -1.95 26.11 3.27
C LYS A 99 -2.40 25.05 4.26
N ALA A 100 -3.17 25.44 5.25
CA ALA A 100 -3.75 24.51 6.21
C ALA A 100 -4.80 23.60 5.56
N PHE A 101 -4.88 22.34 6.05
CA PHE A 101 -5.90 21.39 5.71
C PHE A 101 -6.45 20.71 6.97
N GLU A 102 -7.57 20.04 6.82
CA GLU A 102 -8.18 19.23 7.87
C GLU A 102 -8.50 17.85 7.33
N VAL A 103 -8.44 16.86 8.23
CA VAL A 103 -8.88 15.50 7.95
C VAL A 103 -10.07 15.14 8.83
N GLU A 104 -10.86 14.19 8.33
CA GLU A 104 -11.97 13.62 9.07
C GLU A 104 -11.90 12.10 9.00
N GLN A 105 -12.37 11.46 10.05
CA GLN A 105 -12.62 10.03 10.04
C GLN A 105 -13.94 9.77 9.30
N VAL A 106 -13.91 8.78 8.40
CA VAL A 106 -15.10 8.26 7.75
C VAL A 106 -15.22 6.76 8.00
N LYS A 107 -16.43 6.22 7.91
CA LYS A 107 -16.68 4.82 8.23
C LYS A 107 -15.89 3.87 7.33
N ALA A 108 -15.12 2.99 7.94
CA ALA A 108 -14.52 1.84 7.29
C ALA A 108 -15.52 0.67 7.26
N SER A 109 -15.53 -0.09 6.16
CA SER A 109 -16.35 -1.29 5.97
C SER A 109 -15.55 -2.34 5.20
N ALA A 110 -16.03 -3.57 5.16
CA ALA A 110 -15.37 -4.67 4.43
C ALA A 110 -15.14 -4.37 2.94
N GLU A 111 -15.93 -3.48 2.34
CA GLU A 111 -15.87 -3.14 0.92
C GLU A 111 -14.89 -1.98 0.62
N ASN A 112 -14.52 -1.19 1.63
CA ASN A 112 -13.74 0.03 1.46
C ASN A 112 -12.43 0.06 2.25
N VAL A 113 -12.04 -1.05 2.86
CA VAL A 113 -10.67 -1.32 3.32
C VAL A 113 -9.88 -2.00 2.20
N PHE A 114 -8.55 -1.96 2.26
CA PHE A 114 -7.65 -2.29 1.12
C PHE A 114 -7.78 -3.68 0.56
N THR A 115 -7.89 -4.65 1.44
CA THR A 115 -8.15 -6.02 1.06
C THR A 115 -9.64 -6.18 1.16
N LYS A 116 -10.31 -6.48 0.05
CA LYS A 116 -11.71 -6.85 0.13
C LYS A 116 -11.86 -7.98 1.13
N LEU A 117 -12.40 -7.65 2.28
CA LEU A 117 -12.70 -8.64 3.29
C LEU A 117 -13.91 -9.47 2.83
N PRO A 118 -14.05 -10.70 3.29
CA PRO A 118 -15.24 -11.51 3.01
C PRO A 118 -16.52 -10.74 3.32
N ALA A 119 -17.54 -10.95 2.51
CA ALA A 119 -18.85 -10.32 2.73
C ALA A 119 -19.37 -10.64 4.14
N GLY A 120 -19.85 -9.60 4.85
CA GLY A 120 -20.33 -9.76 6.22
C GLY A 120 -19.27 -9.65 7.30
N THR A 121 -17.99 -9.47 6.95
CA THR A 121 -16.95 -9.20 7.94
C THR A 121 -17.25 -7.89 8.68
N VAL A 122 -17.30 -7.97 10.01
CA VAL A 122 -17.45 -6.78 10.85
C VAL A 122 -16.10 -6.06 10.92
N VAL A 123 -16.06 -4.82 10.47
CA VAL A 123 -14.86 -3.97 10.52
C VAL A 123 -14.94 -3.07 11.75
N LYS A 124 -13.97 -3.23 12.64
CA LYS A 124 -13.85 -2.39 13.83
C LYS A 124 -13.24 -1.05 13.45
N ASN A 125 -14.03 0.01 13.56
CA ASN A 125 -13.54 1.36 13.32
C ASN A 125 -12.78 1.87 14.54
N ALA A 126 -11.69 2.62 14.31
CA ALA A 126 -10.98 3.31 15.37
C ALA A 126 -11.87 4.34 16.05
N GLU A 127 -11.71 4.51 17.35
CA GLU A 127 -12.43 5.49 18.15
C GLU A 127 -11.47 6.61 18.58
N SER A 128 -11.87 7.86 18.33
CA SER A 128 -11.10 9.04 18.71
C SER A 128 -10.99 9.15 20.22
N GLY A 129 -9.79 9.40 20.75
CA GLY A 129 -9.49 9.43 22.18
C GLY A 129 -9.33 8.06 22.85
N VAL A 130 -9.68 6.97 22.15
CA VAL A 130 -9.49 5.58 22.64
C VAL A 130 -8.35 4.91 21.89
N HIS A 131 -8.45 4.86 20.56
CA HIS A 131 -7.48 4.19 19.69
C HIS A 131 -6.47 5.16 19.07
N PHE A 132 -6.85 6.43 18.92
CA PHE A 132 -5.96 7.45 18.38
C PHE A 132 -6.23 8.82 19.00
N LYS A 133 -5.20 9.68 18.99
CA LYS A 133 -5.28 11.06 19.44
C LYS A 133 -6.19 11.87 18.51
N PRO A 134 -7.17 12.63 19.01
CA PRO A 134 -8.09 13.42 18.19
C PRO A 134 -7.38 14.37 17.20
N PHE A 135 -7.94 14.58 16.01
CA PHE A 135 -7.34 15.44 14.99
C PHE A 135 -7.37 16.93 15.32
N ASP A 136 -8.22 17.33 16.27
CA ASP A 136 -8.29 18.70 16.79
C ASP A 136 -7.31 18.98 17.93
N ASP A 137 -6.59 17.94 18.42
CA ASP A 137 -5.50 18.10 19.37
C ASP A 137 -4.45 19.08 18.80
N PRO A 138 -4.00 20.10 19.56
CA PRO A 138 -3.05 21.10 19.09
C PRO A 138 -1.75 20.52 18.55
N GLU A 139 -1.24 19.42 19.14
CA GLU A 139 -0.01 18.75 18.70
C GLU A 139 -0.15 18.07 17.34
N ILE A 140 -1.36 17.60 17.01
CA ILE A 140 -1.69 17.03 15.71
C ILE A 140 -1.93 18.15 14.70
N LYS A 141 -2.78 19.11 15.07
CA LYS A 141 -3.24 20.17 14.19
C LYS A 141 -2.13 21.09 13.68
N LYS A 142 -1.10 21.35 14.48
CA LYS A 142 0.06 22.16 14.06
C LYS A 142 0.84 21.59 12.86
N ASN A 143 0.66 20.29 12.55
CA ASN A 143 1.31 19.63 11.42
C ASN A 143 0.41 19.52 10.17
N MET A 144 -0.86 19.97 10.26
CA MET A 144 -1.82 19.84 9.16
C MET A 144 -1.76 21.04 8.22
N PHE A 145 -0.64 21.23 7.55
CA PHE A 145 -0.48 22.23 6.50
C PHE A 145 0.48 21.74 5.41
N VAL A 146 0.30 22.27 4.21
CA VAL A 146 1.25 22.10 3.10
C VAL A 146 2.15 23.32 3.11
N PRO A 147 3.47 23.17 3.29
CA PRO A 147 4.40 24.30 3.33
C PRO A 147 4.45 25.09 2.02
N ALA A 148 4.76 26.36 2.09
CA ALA A 148 5.00 27.22 0.93
C ALA A 148 6.05 26.58 0.00
N GLY A 149 5.78 26.57 -1.30
CA GLY A 149 6.67 25.99 -2.32
C GLY A 149 6.72 24.46 -2.35
N SER A 150 5.96 23.75 -1.48
CA SER A 150 5.93 22.30 -1.45
C SER A 150 4.69 21.73 -2.14
N ALA A 151 4.88 20.60 -2.83
CA ALA A 151 3.79 19.80 -3.36
C ALA A 151 3.32 18.72 -2.37
N THR A 152 4.04 18.47 -1.29
CA THR A 152 3.77 17.39 -0.35
C THR A 152 3.86 17.87 1.09
N ALA A 153 3.12 17.18 1.96
CA ALA A 153 3.21 17.34 3.41
C ALA A 153 3.03 15.99 4.11
N LYS A 154 3.35 15.94 5.40
CA LYS A 154 3.09 14.79 6.27
C LYS A 154 2.41 15.28 7.53
N PHE A 155 1.45 14.52 8.02
CA PHE A 155 0.86 14.77 9.32
C PHE A 155 0.87 13.50 10.18
N PRO A 156 1.01 13.64 11.52
CA PRO A 156 1.06 12.52 12.42
C PRO A 156 -0.33 12.04 12.80
N ILE A 157 -0.47 10.73 12.98
CA ILE A 157 -1.57 10.10 13.70
C ILE A 157 -0.95 9.33 14.85
N VAL A 158 -1.24 9.71 16.08
CA VAL A 158 -0.77 9.00 17.26
C VAL A 158 -1.80 7.95 17.63
N PHE A 159 -1.42 6.67 17.54
CA PHE A 159 -2.23 5.54 17.96
C PHE A 159 -1.85 5.08 19.36
N TYR A 160 -2.83 4.78 20.16
CA TYR A 160 -2.67 4.17 21.48
C TYR A 160 -2.84 2.67 21.40
N ARG A 161 -1.98 1.93 22.09
CA ARG A 161 -2.12 0.48 22.25
C ARG A 161 -3.30 0.18 23.13
N HIS A 162 -4.36 -0.40 22.58
CA HIS A 162 -5.57 -0.73 23.31
C HIS A 162 -5.77 -2.25 23.40
N PRO A 163 -6.27 -2.79 24.54
CA PRO A 163 -6.40 -4.24 24.75
C PRO A 163 -7.21 -4.99 23.68
N ASP A 164 -8.20 -4.34 23.08
CA ASP A 164 -9.06 -4.94 22.05
C ASP A 164 -8.33 -5.17 20.72
N MET A 165 -7.19 -4.50 20.50
CA MET A 165 -6.32 -4.75 19.32
C MET A 165 -5.64 -6.12 19.38
N LYS A 166 -5.71 -6.83 20.52
CA LYS A 166 -5.22 -8.22 20.65
C LYS A 166 -6.14 -9.24 19.99
N THR A 167 -7.40 -8.88 19.82
CA THR A 167 -8.43 -9.75 19.24
C THR A 167 -8.92 -9.27 17.89
N ASP A 168 -8.86 -7.95 17.63
CA ASP A 168 -9.39 -7.33 16.44
C ASP A 168 -8.40 -6.35 15.83
N LYS A 169 -8.40 -6.28 14.50
CA LYS A 169 -7.77 -5.18 13.79
C LYS A 169 -8.65 -3.95 13.85
N VAL A 170 -8.05 -2.80 14.10
CA VAL A 170 -8.73 -1.51 14.15
C VAL A 170 -8.41 -0.70 12.91
N TYR A 171 -9.43 -0.15 12.27
CA TYR A 171 -9.31 0.57 11.01
C TYR A 171 -9.66 2.04 11.18
N LEU A 172 -8.76 2.92 10.80
CA LEU A 172 -8.98 4.35 10.69
C LEU A 172 -9.01 4.77 9.22
N ARG A 173 -10.21 5.00 8.69
CA ARG A 173 -10.38 5.49 7.33
C ARG A 173 -10.50 7.00 7.34
N LEU A 174 -9.69 7.65 6.52
CA LEU A 174 -9.50 9.10 6.49
C LEU A 174 -10.01 9.70 5.20
N LYS A 175 -10.51 10.93 5.30
CA LYS A 175 -10.83 11.80 4.18
C LYS A 175 -10.29 13.21 4.49
N ILE A 176 -9.77 13.90 3.47
CA ILE A 176 -9.40 15.31 3.57
C ILE A 176 -10.67 16.14 3.39
N LYS A 177 -10.93 17.08 4.31
CA LYS A 177 -12.05 18.01 4.19
C LYS A 177 -11.74 19.09 3.14
N GLU A 178 -12.72 19.38 2.32
CA GLU A 178 -12.65 20.57 1.47
C GLU A 178 -12.66 21.86 2.31
N ASN A 179 -11.85 22.80 1.89
CA ASN A 179 -11.80 24.14 2.48
C ASN A 179 -11.47 25.20 1.43
N SER A 180 -11.19 26.44 1.86
CA SER A 180 -10.80 27.53 0.95
C SER A 180 -9.47 27.31 0.25
N ASN A 181 -8.59 26.43 0.78
CA ASN A 181 -7.27 26.15 0.23
C ASN A 181 -7.28 24.98 -0.73
N PHE A 182 -8.15 23.97 -0.49
CA PHE A 182 -8.10 22.68 -1.18
C PHE A 182 -9.49 22.14 -1.50
N LYS A 183 -9.64 21.66 -2.74
CA LYS A 183 -10.74 20.83 -3.19
C LYS A 183 -10.43 19.36 -3.02
N GLU A 184 -11.46 18.51 -3.03
CA GLU A 184 -11.34 17.06 -2.95
C GLU A 184 -10.49 16.53 -4.10
N SER A 185 -9.62 15.58 -3.79
CA SER A 185 -8.75 14.93 -4.76
C SER A 185 -9.52 13.92 -5.63
N PHE A 186 -8.81 13.37 -6.62
CA PHE A 186 -9.32 12.33 -7.49
C PHE A 186 -9.63 11.04 -6.72
N ARG A 187 -10.51 10.22 -7.27
CA ARG A 187 -11.03 9.00 -6.62
C ARG A 187 -9.96 8.12 -5.99
N LYS A 188 -8.81 7.94 -6.65
CA LYS A 188 -7.71 7.06 -6.17
C LYS A 188 -7.03 7.58 -4.90
N ASN A 189 -6.96 8.90 -4.73
CA ASN A 189 -6.22 9.57 -3.64
C ASN A 189 -7.13 10.25 -2.61
N ARG A 190 -8.44 9.99 -2.69
CA ARG A 190 -9.45 10.62 -1.84
C ARG A 190 -9.44 10.11 -0.41
N TYR A 191 -9.13 8.85 -0.23
CA TYR A 191 -9.17 8.17 1.06
C TYR A 191 -7.84 7.51 1.38
N ALA A 192 -7.48 7.52 2.68
CA ALA A 192 -6.46 6.66 3.24
C ALA A 192 -7.09 5.75 4.31
N VAL A 193 -6.50 4.60 4.52
CA VAL A 193 -6.87 3.74 5.62
C VAL A 193 -5.62 3.37 6.39
N VAL A 194 -5.67 3.46 7.70
CA VAL A 194 -4.65 2.94 8.59
C VAL A 194 -5.23 1.73 9.31
N GLU A 195 -4.57 0.59 9.19
CA GLU A 195 -4.88 -0.63 9.92
C GLU A 195 -3.91 -0.76 11.08
N VAL A 196 -4.41 -0.87 12.30
CA VAL A 196 -3.60 -1.05 13.50
C VAL A 196 -4.07 -2.29 14.24
N SER A 197 -3.13 -3.07 14.74
CA SER A 197 -3.40 -4.28 15.52
C SER A 197 -2.35 -4.50 16.62
N ASP A 198 -2.64 -5.41 17.55
CA ASP A 198 -1.70 -5.99 18.50
C ASP A 198 -1.75 -7.52 18.40
N MET A 199 -2.02 -8.01 17.19
CA MET A 199 -2.21 -9.42 16.88
C MET A 199 -1.02 -9.95 16.13
N LEU A 200 -0.51 -11.07 16.55
CA LEU A 200 0.48 -11.82 15.79
C LEU A 200 -0.25 -12.69 14.76
N THR A 201 -0.03 -12.38 13.49
CA THR A 201 -0.54 -13.16 12.36
C THR A 201 0.61 -13.85 11.63
N LYS A 202 0.30 -14.98 10.98
CA LYS A 202 1.29 -15.62 10.09
C LYS A 202 1.63 -14.65 8.96
N PRO A 203 2.91 -14.28 8.76
CA PRO A 203 3.34 -13.49 7.61
C PRO A 203 2.96 -14.16 6.29
N ALA A 204 2.57 -13.37 5.29
CA ALA A 204 2.14 -13.88 4.00
C ALA A 204 3.22 -14.72 3.30
N THR A 205 4.47 -14.36 3.50
CA THR A 205 5.64 -15.04 2.89
C THR A 205 6.31 -16.04 3.80
N TRP A 206 5.73 -16.39 4.97
CA TRP A 206 6.30 -17.35 5.91
C TRP A 206 6.69 -18.67 5.25
N ASP A 207 5.87 -19.17 4.33
CA ASP A 207 6.14 -20.46 3.69
C ASP A 207 7.43 -20.46 2.87
N PHE A 208 7.87 -19.31 2.37
CA PHE A 208 9.16 -19.15 1.71
C PHE A 208 10.34 -19.13 2.71
N ALA A 209 10.09 -18.92 3.99
CA ALA A 209 11.08 -18.94 5.06
C ALA A 209 11.27 -20.35 5.66
N ASN A 210 10.62 -21.39 5.13
CA ASN A 210 10.63 -22.75 5.65
C ASN A 210 12.04 -23.34 5.81
N GLY A 211 13.02 -22.88 5.03
CA GLY A 211 14.39 -23.35 5.10
C GLY A 211 15.05 -23.16 6.48
N PHE A 212 14.58 -22.17 7.26
CA PHE A 212 15.01 -21.99 8.66
C PHE A 212 13.84 -22.04 9.65
N ALA A 213 12.71 -21.44 9.31
CA ALA A 213 11.58 -21.29 10.24
C ALA A 213 10.70 -22.55 10.33
N GLY A 214 10.71 -23.42 9.30
CA GLY A 214 9.84 -24.58 9.23
C GLY A 214 8.35 -24.22 9.26
N THR A 215 7.52 -25.14 9.71
CA THR A 215 6.08 -24.92 9.86
C THR A 215 5.79 -23.77 10.83
N TYR A 216 4.86 -22.90 10.46
CA TYR A 216 4.43 -21.79 11.31
C TYR A 216 3.87 -22.29 12.64
N SER A 217 4.28 -21.64 13.71
CA SER A 217 3.55 -21.60 14.99
C SER A 217 3.66 -20.21 15.57
N ARG A 218 2.64 -19.80 16.30
CA ARG A 218 2.60 -18.49 16.96
C ARG A 218 3.74 -18.36 17.98
N ALA A 219 3.94 -19.41 18.79
CA ALA A 219 5.01 -19.44 19.78
C ALA A 219 6.40 -19.26 19.16
N LYS A 220 6.65 -19.89 18.00
CA LYS A 220 7.90 -19.72 17.25
C LYS A 220 8.07 -18.29 16.76
N HIS A 221 7.03 -17.69 16.19
CA HIS A 221 7.08 -16.31 15.70
C HIS A 221 7.29 -15.32 16.85
N GLU A 222 6.59 -15.51 17.98
CA GLU A 222 6.80 -14.72 19.21
C GLU A 222 8.24 -14.85 19.73
N PHE A 223 8.78 -16.07 19.70
CA PHE A 223 10.17 -16.30 20.08
C PHE A 223 11.14 -15.55 19.15
N MET A 224 10.92 -15.60 17.83
CA MET A 224 11.76 -14.88 16.87
C MET A 224 11.74 -13.36 17.12
N ILE A 225 10.55 -12.77 17.34
CA ILE A 225 10.41 -11.34 17.64
C ILE A 225 11.18 -10.94 18.90
N LYS A 226 11.13 -11.76 19.95
CA LYS A 226 11.82 -11.49 21.22
C LYS A 226 13.32 -11.77 21.17
N GLY A 227 13.71 -12.80 20.43
CA GLY A 227 15.09 -13.27 20.37
C GLY A 227 15.97 -12.52 19.36
N ALA A 228 15.37 -11.82 18.41
CA ALA A 228 16.11 -11.03 17.43
C ALA A 228 16.56 -9.68 17.97
N THR A 229 17.73 -9.22 17.51
CA THR A 229 18.22 -7.85 17.78
C THR A 229 17.75 -6.84 16.71
N TRP A 230 16.93 -7.29 15.78
CA TRP A 230 16.31 -6.49 14.70
C TRP A 230 14.81 -6.73 14.66
N THR A 231 14.06 -5.85 14.03
CA THR A 231 12.59 -6.00 13.89
C THR A 231 12.27 -7.14 12.94
N ILE A 232 11.42 -8.08 13.38
CA ILE A 232 10.87 -9.17 12.57
C ILE A 232 9.38 -8.93 12.41
N ASP A 233 9.02 -8.17 11.40
CA ASP A 233 7.65 -7.82 11.03
C ASP A 233 7.30 -8.34 9.63
N GLU A 234 6.11 -8.03 9.14
CA GLU A 234 5.66 -8.41 7.79
C GLU A 234 6.62 -7.89 6.72
N ALA A 235 7.11 -6.65 6.85
CA ALA A 235 8.04 -6.06 5.89
C ALA A 235 9.37 -6.82 5.84
N TRP A 236 9.89 -7.23 7.02
CA TRP A 236 11.10 -8.05 7.07
C TRP A 236 10.92 -9.40 6.34
N PHE A 237 9.76 -10.05 6.49
CA PHE A 237 9.47 -11.28 5.77
C PHE A 237 9.33 -11.02 4.26
N GLU A 238 8.61 -9.96 3.86
CA GLU A 238 8.44 -9.59 2.46
C GLU A 238 9.77 -9.22 1.78
N ASP A 239 10.68 -8.56 2.48
CA ASP A 239 11.97 -8.14 1.92
C ASP A 239 12.94 -9.31 1.73
N ASN A 240 12.92 -10.30 2.64
CA ASN A 240 13.91 -11.38 2.68
C ASN A 240 13.41 -12.69 2.09
N PHE A 241 12.08 -12.94 2.02
CA PHE A 241 11.51 -14.24 1.62
C PHE A 241 10.40 -14.06 0.58
N LYS A 242 10.77 -13.69 -0.65
CA LYS A 242 9.81 -13.45 -1.76
C LYS A 242 9.46 -14.72 -2.52
N SER A 243 10.43 -15.63 -2.68
CA SER A 243 10.23 -16.92 -3.32
C SER A 243 11.38 -17.86 -2.91
N TYR A 244 11.19 -19.16 -3.05
CA TYR A 244 12.26 -20.16 -2.80
C TYR A 244 13.50 -19.99 -3.70
N GLU A 245 13.29 -19.46 -4.92
CA GLU A 245 14.36 -19.32 -5.91
C GLU A 245 15.26 -18.11 -5.64
N THR A 246 14.71 -17.08 -5.00
CA THR A 246 15.40 -15.81 -4.75
C THR A 246 15.94 -15.67 -3.34
N ASN A 247 15.61 -16.60 -2.45
CA ASN A 247 16.12 -16.59 -1.07
C ASN A 247 17.63 -16.74 -1.03
N ASP A 248 18.28 -15.87 -0.26
CA ASP A 248 19.70 -16.00 0.05
C ASP A 248 19.92 -17.23 0.97
N GLN A 249 20.49 -18.29 0.43
CA GLN A 249 20.72 -19.53 1.17
C GLN A 249 21.72 -19.33 2.31
N GLY A 250 22.69 -18.43 2.17
CA GLY A 250 23.61 -18.08 3.24
C GLY A 250 22.90 -17.43 4.40
N TYR A 251 21.94 -16.56 4.10
CA TYR A 251 21.11 -15.90 5.12
C TYR A 251 20.14 -16.87 5.79
N VAL A 252 19.50 -17.77 5.02
CA VAL A 252 18.66 -18.85 5.56
C VAL A 252 19.46 -19.71 6.55
N PHE A 253 20.67 -20.10 6.17
CA PHE A 253 21.57 -20.87 7.02
C PHE A 253 21.97 -20.11 8.30
N TYR A 254 22.31 -18.83 8.16
CA TYR A 254 22.61 -17.97 9.30
C TYR A 254 21.43 -17.90 10.28
N LEU A 255 20.22 -17.63 9.79
CA LEU A 255 19.02 -17.53 10.62
C LEU A 255 18.69 -18.83 11.34
N SER A 256 18.85 -19.97 10.64
CA SER A 256 18.66 -21.29 11.24
C SER A 256 19.56 -21.48 12.46
N ASN A 257 20.86 -21.24 12.30
CA ASN A 257 21.82 -21.38 13.39
C ASN A 257 21.58 -20.37 14.51
N TYR A 258 21.31 -19.11 14.16
CA TYR A 258 21.05 -18.03 15.12
C TYR A 258 19.86 -18.39 16.02
N PHE A 259 18.70 -18.67 15.43
CA PHE A 259 17.50 -18.95 16.23
C PHE A 259 17.54 -20.30 16.93
N THR A 260 18.24 -21.30 16.39
CA THR A 260 18.49 -22.56 17.12
C THR A 260 19.32 -22.31 18.37
N ALA A 261 20.41 -21.56 18.27
CA ALA A 261 21.26 -21.23 19.41
C ALA A 261 20.51 -20.43 20.50
N GLU A 262 19.78 -19.40 20.08
CA GLU A 262 18.98 -18.61 21.04
C GLU A 262 17.85 -19.43 21.69
N LEU A 263 17.24 -20.37 20.94
CA LEU A 263 16.22 -21.27 21.48
C LEU A 263 16.79 -22.24 22.52
N VAL A 264 17.97 -22.82 22.27
CA VAL A 264 18.65 -23.67 23.25
C VAL A 264 18.92 -22.88 24.52
N LYS A 265 19.53 -21.70 24.40
CA LYS A 265 19.84 -20.82 25.54
C LYS A 265 18.59 -20.46 26.36
N GLU A 266 17.49 -20.10 25.71
CA GLU A 266 16.24 -19.77 26.41
C GLU A 266 15.62 -21.00 27.06
N ASN A 267 15.62 -22.16 26.38
CA ASN A 267 15.08 -23.39 26.95
C ASN A 267 15.88 -23.88 28.14
N ASP A 268 17.23 -23.80 28.13
CA ASP A 268 18.08 -24.10 29.26
C ASP A 268 17.79 -23.20 30.46
N ALA A 269 17.64 -21.89 30.20
CA ALA A 269 17.28 -20.94 31.25
C ALA A 269 15.88 -21.22 31.85
N ARG A 270 14.91 -21.64 31.02
CA ARG A 270 13.57 -22.05 31.47
C ARG A 270 13.62 -23.30 32.34
N LEU A 271 14.30 -24.33 31.88
CA LEU A 271 14.48 -25.57 32.64
C LEU A 271 15.16 -25.32 33.98
N ALA A 272 16.16 -24.45 34.05
CA ALA A 272 16.82 -24.05 35.29
C ALA A 272 15.84 -23.33 36.28
N ARG A 273 14.78 -22.73 35.78
CA ARG A 273 13.71 -22.14 36.61
C ARG A 273 12.57 -23.11 36.91
N GLY A 274 12.67 -24.37 36.45
CA GLY A 274 11.61 -25.39 36.62
C GLY A 274 10.42 -25.17 35.65
N GLU A 275 10.61 -24.41 34.57
CA GLU A 275 9.64 -24.20 33.51
C GLU A 275 9.85 -25.23 32.40
N ASP A 276 8.79 -25.50 31.63
CA ASP A 276 8.91 -26.31 30.40
C ASP A 276 9.65 -25.53 29.30
N VAL A 277 10.22 -26.28 28.33
CA VAL A 277 10.70 -25.71 27.07
C VAL A 277 9.58 -25.01 26.31
N ILE A 278 9.91 -24.09 25.41
CA ILE A 278 8.91 -23.39 24.61
C ILE A 278 8.19 -24.40 23.71
N LYS A 279 6.86 -24.42 23.78
CA LYS A 279 5.97 -25.31 23.02
C LYS A 279 5.06 -24.52 22.09
N ASP A 280 4.70 -25.15 20.97
CA ASP A 280 3.68 -24.64 20.06
C ASP A 280 2.27 -24.79 20.65
N GLU A 281 1.26 -24.37 19.87
CA GLU A 281 -0.15 -24.41 20.26
C GLU A 281 -0.69 -25.83 20.42
N ASN A 282 0.04 -26.84 19.94
CA ASN A 282 -0.30 -28.27 20.03
C ASN A 282 0.44 -28.94 21.20
N GLY A 283 1.28 -28.21 21.93
CA GLY A 283 2.06 -28.71 23.05
C GLY A 283 3.39 -29.35 22.64
N ASN A 284 3.80 -29.27 21.37
CA ASN A 284 5.08 -29.78 20.91
C ASN A 284 6.18 -28.74 21.10
N PRO A 285 7.40 -29.14 21.49
CA PRO A 285 8.53 -28.22 21.52
C PRO A 285 8.73 -27.55 20.15
N ILE A 286 8.93 -26.22 20.14
CA ILE A 286 9.29 -25.55 18.89
C ILE A 286 10.73 -25.85 18.50
N PHE A 287 11.02 -25.81 17.22
CA PHE A 287 12.36 -25.98 16.68
C PHE A 287 12.52 -25.15 15.40
N PHE A 288 13.75 -24.85 15.04
CA PHE A 288 14.11 -24.28 13.75
C PHE A 288 14.67 -25.38 12.84
N THR A 289 14.68 -25.14 11.54
CA THR A 289 15.15 -26.11 10.56
C THR A 289 16.48 -25.65 9.96
N LEU A 290 17.30 -26.58 9.55
CA LEU A 290 18.47 -26.35 8.72
C LEU A 290 18.23 -27.07 7.38
N GLY A 291 17.89 -26.29 6.35
CA GLY A 291 17.30 -26.85 5.15
C GLY A 291 15.90 -27.39 5.45
N LEU A 292 15.63 -28.66 5.16
CA LEU A 292 14.37 -29.34 5.48
C LEU A 292 14.43 -30.21 6.74
N GLU A 293 15.60 -30.30 7.38
CA GLU A 293 15.78 -31.15 8.55
C GLU A 293 15.46 -30.39 9.83
N PRO A 294 14.58 -30.90 10.69
CA PRO A 294 14.31 -30.36 12.00
C PRO A 294 15.60 -30.39 12.84
N GLN A 295 15.85 -29.32 13.58
CA GLN A 295 16.89 -29.30 14.62
C GLN A 295 16.19 -29.41 15.97
N PRO A 296 15.92 -30.64 16.47
CA PRO A 296 15.25 -30.82 17.75
C PRO A 296 16.15 -30.33 18.86
N TYR A 297 15.50 -29.74 19.88
CA TYR A 297 16.19 -29.41 21.12
C TYR A 297 16.87 -30.68 21.70
N LYS A 298 18.18 -30.66 21.80
CA LYS A 298 18.95 -31.65 22.52
C LYS A 298 19.44 -30.99 23.79
N SER A 299 18.92 -31.43 24.95
CA SER A 299 19.51 -31.10 26.24
C SER A 299 20.95 -31.61 26.25
N GLU A 300 21.91 -30.73 26.45
CA GLU A 300 23.29 -31.08 26.74
C GLU A 300 23.41 -31.49 28.21
N ASN A 301 22.82 -32.61 28.61
CA ASN A 301 23.03 -33.25 29.90
C ASN A 301 23.63 -34.64 29.70
#